data_6f5716b568d26c14cfb12800f8b90bb6
#
_entry.id   6f5716b568d26c14cfb12800f8b90bb6
#
_cell.length_a   1.000
_cell.length_b   1.000
_cell.length_c   1.000
_cell.angle_alpha   90.00
_cell.angle_beta   90.00
_cell.angle_gamma   90.00
#
_symmetry.space_group_name_H-M   'P 1'
#
loop_
_entity.id
_entity.type
_entity.pdbx_description
1 polymer ?
#
loop_
_entity_poly.entity_id
_entity_poly.type
_entity_poly.pdbx_seq_one_letter_code
_entity_poly.pdbx_strand_id
1 'polypeptide(L)'
;MAIDRLLLAGAAMLGTISGVEAAPQALAPEVERAVIVPEGKTFVPSANDEEGAIDRFSAYTLALEKRDFAAAYAMLRLSFQASNPRLEWEMNLRKRTALWADGRIRPLRLSWYLDPAGQPSGLYAAFDFRGDRSDGTMDCGYVVVHRVAPGSGWTVVRIDTSEVPAELIEDGVPKADVLRQLPCYLGKGIATAL
;
A
#
# COMPACT_ATOMS: atom_id res chain seq x y z
N MET A 1 -70.99 -3.86 -22.81
CA MET A 1 -69.97 -3.98 -21.70
C MET A 1 -68.64 -3.66 -22.29
N ALA A 2 -68.20 -2.42 -22.13
CA ALA A 2 -66.90 -1.94 -22.59
C ALA A 2 -65.89 -2.02 -21.42
N ILE A 3 -64.75 -2.62 -21.69
CA ILE A 3 -63.65 -2.74 -20.71
C ILE A 3 -62.56 -1.76 -21.17
N ASP A 4 -62.43 -0.66 -20.43
CA ASP A 4 -61.38 0.34 -20.58
C ASP A 4 -60.03 -0.28 -20.15
N ARG A 5 -59.05 -0.23 -21.07
CA ARG A 5 -57.65 -0.55 -20.79
C ARG A 5 -56.90 0.74 -20.39
N LEU A 6 -56.59 0.86 -19.13
CA LEU A 6 -55.69 1.88 -18.60
C LEU A 6 -54.25 1.52 -18.92
N LEU A 7 -53.59 2.28 -19.79
CA LEU A 7 -52.13 2.19 -20.05
C LEU A 7 -51.40 3.05 -19.03
N LEU A 8 -50.69 2.39 -18.09
CA LEU A 8 -49.73 3.04 -17.19
C LEU A 8 -48.38 3.18 -17.91
N ALA A 9 -48.07 4.42 -18.29
CA ALA A 9 -46.74 4.77 -18.75
C ALA A 9 -45.80 4.94 -17.57
N GLY A 10 -44.92 3.96 -17.34
CA GLY A 10 -43.84 4.06 -16.36
C GLY A 10 -42.66 4.87 -16.93
N ALA A 11 -42.42 6.07 -16.41
CA ALA A 11 -41.23 6.85 -16.70
C ALA A 11 -40.04 6.27 -15.91
N ALA A 12 -39.11 5.63 -16.61
CA ALA A 12 -37.82 5.21 -16.02
C ALA A 12 -36.92 6.44 -15.89
N MET A 13 -36.72 6.92 -14.68
CA MET A 13 -35.68 7.89 -14.37
C MET A 13 -34.33 7.21 -14.40
N LEU A 14 -33.55 7.44 -15.44
CA LEU A 14 -32.11 7.11 -15.50
C LEU A 14 -31.36 8.12 -14.63
N GLY A 15 -31.09 7.72 -13.36
CA GLY A 15 -30.20 8.46 -12.49
C GLY A 15 -28.75 8.31 -12.99
N THR A 16 -28.18 9.39 -13.52
CA THR A 16 -26.73 9.48 -13.80
C THR A 16 -25.99 9.49 -12.47
N ILE A 17 -25.35 8.38 -12.11
CA ILE A 17 -24.40 8.31 -11.01
C ILE A 17 -23.13 9.02 -11.51
N SER A 18 -22.99 10.31 -11.16
CA SER A 18 -21.72 11.02 -11.31
C SER A 18 -20.72 10.37 -10.36
N GLY A 19 -19.85 9.52 -10.88
CA GLY A 19 -18.70 9.02 -10.15
C GLY A 19 -17.82 10.21 -9.76
N VAL A 20 -17.74 10.52 -8.49
CA VAL A 20 -16.74 11.44 -7.98
C VAL A 20 -15.42 10.68 -8.08
N GLU A 21 -14.65 10.97 -9.12
CA GLU A 21 -13.27 10.53 -9.25
C GLU A 21 -12.49 11.18 -8.11
N ALA A 22 -12.05 10.37 -7.14
CA ALA A 22 -11.23 10.86 -6.04
C ALA A 22 -9.93 11.42 -6.63
N ALA A 23 -9.63 12.69 -6.33
CA ALA A 23 -8.37 13.28 -6.74
C ALA A 23 -7.19 12.42 -6.23
N PRO A 24 -6.11 12.27 -7.03
CA PRO A 24 -4.95 11.49 -6.64
C PRO A 24 -4.40 11.98 -5.29
N GLN A 25 -4.18 11.04 -4.39
CA GLN A 25 -3.74 11.33 -3.03
C GLN A 25 -2.24 11.58 -3.03
N ALA A 26 -1.83 12.85 -3.07
CA ALA A 26 -0.43 13.21 -2.97
C ALA A 26 0.13 12.83 -1.58
N LEU A 27 1.38 12.37 -1.55
CA LEU A 27 2.09 12.15 -0.28
C LEU A 27 2.30 13.49 0.43
N ALA A 28 2.17 13.45 1.76
CA ALA A 28 2.47 14.60 2.59
C ALA A 28 3.92 15.09 2.37
N PRO A 29 4.18 16.40 2.45
CA PRO A 29 5.50 16.99 2.16
C PRO A 29 6.63 16.43 3.03
N GLU A 30 6.32 16.00 4.26
CA GLU A 30 7.28 15.43 5.22
C GLU A 30 7.71 13.99 4.89
N VAL A 31 7.07 13.34 3.92
CA VAL A 31 7.49 12.01 3.48
C VAL A 31 8.84 12.12 2.77
N GLU A 32 9.85 11.47 3.33
CA GLU A 32 11.19 11.44 2.75
C GLU A 32 11.19 10.76 1.39
N ARG A 33 12.00 11.25 0.45
CA ARG A 33 12.15 10.68 -0.88
C ARG A 33 13.61 10.34 -1.16
N ALA A 34 13.85 9.13 -1.67
CA ALA A 34 15.16 8.65 -2.08
C ALA A 34 15.10 8.03 -3.48
N VAL A 35 16.19 8.11 -4.22
CA VAL A 35 16.35 7.46 -5.52
C VAL A 35 17.64 6.67 -5.51
N ILE A 36 17.54 5.36 -5.73
CA ILE A 36 18.65 4.43 -5.76
C ILE A 36 18.74 3.81 -7.16
N VAL A 37 19.84 4.05 -7.84
CA VAL A 37 20.07 3.55 -9.21
C VAL A 37 21.42 2.85 -9.29
N PRO A 38 21.60 1.90 -10.24
CA PRO A 38 22.89 1.31 -10.52
C PRO A 38 23.93 2.38 -10.85
N GLU A 39 25.20 2.09 -10.56
CA GLU A 39 26.31 2.96 -10.88
C GLU A 39 26.30 3.38 -12.37
N GLY A 40 26.53 4.66 -12.63
CA GLY A 40 26.54 5.23 -13.98
C GLY A 40 25.16 5.48 -14.60
N LYS A 41 24.07 5.15 -13.90
CA LYS A 41 22.70 5.49 -14.34
C LYS A 41 22.17 6.72 -13.59
N THR A 42 21.30 7.46 -14.23
CA THR A 42 20.51 8.54 -13.63
C THR A 42 19.03 8.23 -13.84
N PHE A 43 18.23 8.53 -12.85
CA PHE A 43 16.78 8.36 -12.93
C PHE A 43 16.10 9.44 -12.08
N VAL A 44 15.04 10.02 -12.63
CA VAL A 44 14.15 10.93 -11.91
C VAL A 44 12.74 10.40 -12.11
N PRO A 45 12.02 10.03 -11.05
CA PRO A 45 10.63 9.60 -11.14
C PRO A 45 9.78 10.70 -11.79
N SER A 46 8.94 10.32 -12.75
CA SER A 46 7.95 11.25 -13.29
C SER A 46 6.77 11.41 -12.31
N ALA A 47 5.97 12.46 -12.49
CA ALA A 47 4.74 12.65 -11.72
C ALA A 47 3.80 11.44 -11.87
N ASN A 48 3.68 10.88 -13.07
CA ASN A 48 2.86 9.70 -13.32
C ASN A 48 3.41 8.43 -12.63
N ASP A 49 4.74 8.34 -12.46
CA ASP A 49 5.36 7.26 -11.70
C ASP A 49 4.98 7.35 -10.23
N GLU A 50 5.11 8.54 -9.66
CA GLU A 50 4.79 8.79 -8.26
C GLU A 50 3.29 8.57 -8.00
N GLU A 51 2.42 9.14 -8.82
CA GLU A 51 0.97 8.96 -8.71
C GLU A 51 0.58 7.48 -8.77
N GLY A 52 1.00 6.76 -9.80
CA GLY A 52 0.62 5.35 -9.96
C GLY A 52 1.16 4.43 -8.84
N ALA A 53 2.36 4.73 -8.30
CA ALA A 53 2.91 3.99 -7.18
C ALA A 53 2.15 4.29 -5.88
N ILE A 54 1.82 5.56 -5.62
CA ILE A 54 1.02 6.00 -4.46
C ILE A 54 -0.38 5.39 -4.51
N ASP A 55 -1.02 5.42 -5.66
CA ASP A 55 -2.35 4.84 -5.84
C ASP A 55 -2.35 3.35 -5.52
N ARG A 56 -1.34 2.61 -6.00
CA ARG A 56 -1.21 1.17 -5.70
C ARG A 56 -0.96 0.92 -4.22
N PHE A 57 -0.07 1.66 -3.59
CA PHE A 57 0.19 1.57 -2.16
C PHE A 57 -1.08 1.86 -1.35
N SER A 58 -1.75 2.97 -1.65
CA SER A 58 -2.95 3.42 -0.94
C SER A 58 -4.11 2.43 -1.10
N ALA A 59 -4.34 1.93 -2.33
CA ALA A 59 -5.38 0.93 -2.58
C ALA A 59 -5.11 -0.36 -1.80
N TYR A 60 -3.84 -0.79 -1.75
CA TYR A 60 -3.45 -1.99 -1.03
C TYR A 60 -3.64 -1.84 0.49
N THR A 61 -3.14 -0.76 1.08
CA THR A 61 -3.25 -0.52 2.53
C THR A 61 -4.70 -0.30 2.94
N LEU A 62 -5.48 0.42 2.15
CA LEU A 62 -6.93 0.60 2.37
C LEU A 62 -7.70 -0.72 2.32
N ALA A 63 -7.34 -1.63 1.41
CA ALA A 63 -7.94 -2.96 1.35
C ALA A 63 -7.65 -3.77 2.63
N LEU A 64 -6.42 -3.66 3.17
CA LEU A 64 -6.06 -4.29 4.44
C LEU A 64 -6.82 -3.68 5.63
N GLU A 65 -6.90 -2.35 5.72
CA GLU A 65 -7.65 -1.64 6.76
C GLU A 65 -9.13 -2.03 6.76
N LYS A 66 -9.73 -2.15 5.57
CA LYS A 66 -11.11 -2.61 5.38
C LYS A 66 -11.28 -4.13 5.52
N ARG A 67 -10.19 -4.88 5.72
CA ARG A 67 -10.18 -6.35 5.74
C ARG A 67 -10.71 -6.98 4.44
N ASP A 68 -10.61 -6.25 3.34
CA ASP A 68 -10.88 -6.78 1.99
C ASP A 68 -9.63 -7.52 1.47
N PHE A 69 -9.40 -8.70 2.04
CA PHE A 69 -8.24 -9.52 1.68
C PHE A 69 -8.31 -10.03 0.23
N ALA A 70 -9.51 -10.11 -0.35
CA ALA A 70 -9.66 -10.48 -1.74
C ALA A 70 -9.09 -9.42 -2.67
N ALA A 71 -9.46 -8.15 -2.44
CA ALA A 71 -8.92 -7.03 -3.19
C ALA A 71 -7.41 -6.88 -2.96
N ALA A 72 -6.93 -6.98 -1.71
CA ALA A 72 -5.51 -6.91 -1.41
C ALA A 72 -4.71 -8.02 -2.13
N TYR A 73 -5.20 -9.27 -2.12
CA TYR A 73 -4.55 -10.39 -2.80
C TYR A 73 -4.48 -10.20 -4.31
N ALA A 74 -5.53 -9.65 -4.94
CA ALA A 74 -5.57 -9.39 -6.37
C ALA A 74 -4.51 -8.36 -6.83
N MET A 75 -4.00 -7.52 -5.92
CA MET A 75 -2.95 -6.54 -6.21
C MET A 75 -1.53 -7.13 -6.15
N LEU A 76 -1.37 -8.35 -5.63
CA LEU A 76 -0.08 -9.01 -5.53
C LEU A 76 0.39 -9.51 -6.90
N ARG A 77 1.70 -9.53 -7.12
CA ARG A 77 2.30 -10.12 -8.32
C ARG A 77 1.88 -11.59 -8.49
N LEU A 78 1.59 -12.01 -9.71
CA LEU A 78 1.15 -13.38 -10.00
C LEU A 78 2.14 -14.46 -9.53
N SER A 79 3.46 -14.21 -9.63
CA SER A 79 4.47 -15.15 -9.13
C SER A 79 4.42 -15.31 -7.62
N PHE A 80 4.09 -14.23 -6.88
CA PHE A 80 3.89 -14.31 -5.43
C PHE A 80 2.60 -15.09 -5.11
N GLN A 81 1.51 -14.83 -5.83
CA GLN A 81 0.25 -15.57 -5.68
C GLN A 81 0.44 -17.07 -5.95
N ALA A 82 1.24 -17.44 -6.97
CA ALA A 82 1.53 -18.84 -7.28
C ALA A 82 2.25 -19.59 -6.15
N SER A 83 3.11 -18.88 -5.39
CA SER A 83 3.85 -19.45 -4.25
C SER A 83 3.13 -19.33 -2.91
N ASN A 84 2.06 -18.53 -2.85
CA ASN A 84 1.32 -18.24 -1.62
C ASN A 84 -0.18 -18.38 -1.89
N PRO A 85 -0.75 -19.58 -1.72
CA PRO A 85 -2.18 -19.79 -1.92
C PRO A 85 -3.02 -18.81 -1.10
N ARG A 86 -4.06 -18.25 -1.73
CA ARG A 86 -4.84 -17.16 -1.16
C ARG A 86 -5.32 -17.43 0.27
N LEU A 87 -5.85 -18.62 0.53
CA LEU A 87 -6.40 -18.95 1.84
C LEU A 87 -5.33 -18.90 2.94
N GLU A 88 -4.16 -19.47 2.68
CA GLU A 88 -3.04 -19.47 3.62
C GLU A 88 -2.50 -18.07 3.86
N TRP A 89 -2.29 -17.31 2.79
CA TRP A 89 -1.88 -15.91 2.87
C TRP A 89 -2.88 -15.07 3.67
N GLU A 90 -4.18 -15.23 3.42
CA GLU A 90 -5.24 -14.52 4.12
C GLU A 90 -5.27 -14.88 5.62
N MET A 91 -5.16 -16.16 5.97
CA MET A 91 -5.12 -16.58 7.37
C MET A 91 -3.93 -15.99 8.13
N ASN A 92 -2.75 -15.98 7.49
CA ASN A 92 -1.54 -15.41 8.08
C ASN A 92 -1.67 -13.89 8.27
N LEU A 93 -2.25 -13.21 7.27
CA LEU A 93 -2.42 -11.77 7.31
C LEU A 93 -3.48 -11.35 8.33
N ARG A 94 -4.58 -12.10 8.47
CA ARG A 94 -5.63 -11.83 9.47
C ARG A 94 -5.08 -11.80 10.89
N LYS A 95 -4.11 -12.64 11.23
CA LYS A 95 -3.46 -12.64 12.54
C LYS A 95 -2.64 -11.37 12.75
N ARG A 96 -1.89 -10.96 11.72
CA ARG A 96 -1.02 -9.78 11.77
C ARG A 96 -1.79 -8.46 11.74
N THR A 97 -2.92 -8.43 11.03
CA THR A 97 -3.71 -7.21 10.81
C THR A 97 -4.98 -7.16 11.66
N ALA A 98 -5.09 -8.01 12.68
CA ALA A 98 -6.29 -8.05 13.52
C ALA A 98 -6.64 -6.67 14.11
N LEU A 99 -5.63 -5.85 14.41
CA LEU A 99 -5.76 -4.52 14.99
C LEU A 99 -5.72 -3.38 13.95
N TRP A 100 -5.43 -3.66 12.67
CA TRP A 100 -5.35 -2.62 11.63
C TRP A 100 -6.71 -2.00 11.28
N ALA A 101 -7.82 -2.63 11.70
CA ALA A 101 -9.16 -2.11 11.43
C ALA A 101 -9.41 -0.70 12.00
N ASP A 102 -8.63 -0.30 13.01
CA ASP A 102 -8.64 1.05 13.59
C ASP A 102 -7.30 1.79 13.47
N GLY A 103 -6.30 1.11 12.87
CA GLY A 103 -4.98 1.66 12.61
C GLY A 103 -4.98 2.67 11.47
N ARG A 104 -4.04 3.60 11.51
CA ARG A 104 -3.78 4.54 10.42
C ARG A 104 -2.40 4.30 9.87
N ILE A 105 -2.34 3.69 8.69
CA ILE A 105 -1.07 3.51 7.99
C ILE A 105 -0.63 4.84 7.40
N ARG A 106 0.59 5.27 7.77
CA ARG A 106 1.19 6.51 7.28
C ARG A 106 2.51 6.17 6.59
N PRO A 107 2.69 6.55 5.32
CA PRO A 107 4.00 6.46 4.68
C PRO A 107 4.97 7.42 5.35
N LEU A 108 6.21 6.97 5.53
CA LEU A 108 7.31 7.73 6.12
C LEU A 108 8.36 8.09 5.08
N ARG A 109 8.61 7.18 4.14
CA ARG A 109 9.57 7.37 3.04
C ARG A 109 9.09 6.64 1.80
N LEU A 110 9.38 7.24 0.65
CA LEU A 110 9.27 6.64 -0.67
C LEU A 110 10.67 6.52 -1.29
N SER A 111 11.12 5.29 -1.50
CA SER A 111 12.40 5.00 -2.13
C SER A 111 12.20 4.37 -3.50
N TRP A 112 12.87 4.92 -4.50
CA TRP A 112 12.83 4.45 -5.88
C TRP A 112 14.04 3.62 -6.23
N TYR A 113 13.83 2.51 -6.94
CA TYR A 113 14.88 1.65 -7.45
C TYR A 113 14.61 1.35 -8.92
N LEU A 114 15.61 1.60 -9.77
CA LEU A 114 15.56 1.25 -11.18
C LEU A 114 16.44 0.01 -11.42
N ASP A 115 15.85 -1.05 -11.96
CA ASP A 115 16.54 -2.31 -12.31
C ASP A 115 17.46 -2.83 -11.18
N PRO A 116 16.97 -3.03 -9.95
CA PRO A 116 17.82 -3.48 -8.85
C PRO A 116 18.39 -4.88 -9.13
N ALA A 117 19.66 -5.08 -8.78
CA ALA A 117 20.34 -6.34 -9.04
C ALA A 117 19.64 -7.54 -8.39
N GLY A 118 19.53 -8.65 -9.12
CA GLY A 118 18.89 -9.87 -8.65
C GLY A 118 17.34 -9.83 -8.63
N GLN A 119 16.74 -8.73 -9.07
CA GLN A 119 15.30 -8.60 -9.22
C GLN A 119 14.91 -8.53 -10.71
N PRO A 120 13.66 -8.86 -11.08
CA PRO A 120 13.14 -8.58 -12.41
C PRO A 120 13.28 -7.11 -12.78
N SER A 121 13.65 -6.84 -14.05
CA SER A 121 13.79 -5.47 -14.55
C SER A 121 12.52 -4.66 -14.39
N GLY A 122 12.68 -3.35 -14.18
CA GLY A 122 11.61 -2.40 -14.06
C GLY A 122 11.83 -1.36 -12.96
N LEU A 123 10.78 -0.61 -12.69
CA LEU A 123 10.78 0.43 -11.68
C LEU A 123 10.10 -0.08 -10.40
N TYR A 124 10.77 0.09 -9.28
CA TYR A 124 10.28 -0.27 -7.96
C TYR A 124 10.10 1.00 -7.11
N ALA A 125 9.02 1.02 -6.34
CA ALA A 125 8.78 2.03 -5.33
C ALA A 125 8.53 1.33 -3.99
N ALA A 126 9.40 1.59 -3.00
CA ALA A 126 9.27 1.06 -1.66
C ALA A 126 8.75 2.15 -0.73
N PHE A 127 7.65 1.87 -0.06
CA PHE A 127 7.02 2.73 0.92
C PHE A 127 7.30 2.18 2.31
N ASP A 128 8.16 2.84 3.06
CA ASP A 128 8.26 2.60 4.49
C ASP A 128 7.06 3.22 5.18
N PHE A 129 6.42 2.49 6.06
CA PHE A 129 5.23 2.96 6.74
C PHE A 129 5.26 2.69 8.24
N ARG A 130 4.40 3.41 8.94
CA ARG A 130 4.02 3.21 10.32
C ARG A 130 2.50 3.14 10.43
N GLY A 131 2.00 2.21 11.22
CA GLY A 131 0.61 2.12 11.62
C GLY A 131 0.49 2.26 13.14
N ASP A 132 -0.21 3.29 13.61
CA ASP A 132 -0.54 3.44 15.03
C ASP A 132 -1.87 2.74 15.30
N ARG A 133 -1.97 2.04 16.41
CA ARG A 133 -3.15 1.29 16.84
C ARG A 133 -3.76 1.87 18.10
N SER A 134 -5.07 1.61 18.33
CA SER A 134 -5.80 2.10 19.49
C SER A 134 -5.32 1.52 20.81
N ASP A 135 -4.75 0.32 20.79
CA ASP A 135 -4.20 -0.37 21.96
C ASP A 135 -2.80 0.11 22.37
N GLY A 136 -2.24 1.12 21.69
CA GLY A 136 -0.91 1.66 21.96
C GLY A 136 0.21 0.93 21.23
N THR A 137 -0.04 -0.22 20.62
CA THR A 137 0.92 -0.90 19.75
C THR A 137 1.10 -0.16 18.43
N MET A 138 2.12 -0.48 17.67
CA MET A 138 2.30 0.05 16.33
C MET A 138 2.85 -1.02 15.39
N ASP A 139 2.49 -0.91 14.13
CA ASP A 139 3.13 -1.63 13.04
C ASP A 139 4.16 -0.74 12.37
N CYS A 140 5.24 -1.38 11.94
CA CYS A 140 6.34 -0.77 11.26
C CYS A 140 6.77 -1.70 10.13
N GLY A 141 6.87 -1.22 8.92
CA GLY A 141 7.20 -2.09 7.81
C GLY A 141 7.37 -1.33 6.50
N TYR A 142 7.39 -2.09 5.43
CA TYR A 142 7.41 -1.55 4.09
C TYR A 142 6.55 -2.35 3.12
N VAL A 143 6.05 -1.66 2.10
CA VAL A 143 5.39 -2.24 0.93
C VAL A 143 6.17 -1.84 -0.30
N VAL A 144 6.53 -2.81 -1.14
CA VAL A 144 7.19 -2.55 -2.42
C VAL A 144 6.21 -2.80 -3.55
N VAL A 145 6.04 -1.82 -4.41
CA VAL A 145 5.30 -1.94 -5.66
C VAL A 145 6.26 -1.90 -6.85
N HIS A 146 5.91 -2.60 -7.92
CA HIS A 146 6.74 -2.77 -9.10
C HIS A 146 5.94 -2.55 -10.37
N ARG A 147 6.58 -1.93 -11.35
CA ARG A 147 6.09 -1.75 -12.71
C ARG A 147 7.17 -2.21 -13.69
N VAL A 148 6.80 -3.12 -14.61
CA VAL A 148 7.75 -3.70 -15.58
C VAL A 148 8.21 -2.70 -16.63
N ALA A 149 7.28 -1.88 -17.14
CA ALA A 149 7.55 -0.90 -18.19
C ALA A 149 6.68 0.35 -18.02
N PRO A 150 7.06 1.49 -18.60
CA PRO A 150 6.20 2.67 -18.66
C PRO A 150 4.81 2.31 -19.23
N GLY A 151 3.75 2.78 -18.57
CA GLY A 151 2.35 2.49 -18.95
C GLY A 151 1.80 1.14 -18.52
N SER A 152 2.64 0.21 -17.99
CA SER A 152 2.11 -1.00 -17.34
C SER A 152 1.61 -0.70 -15.92
N GLY A 153 0.66 -1.51 -15.44
CA GLY A 153 0.12 -1.37 -14.09
C GLY A 153 1.15 -1.68 -13.00
N TRP A 154 0.98 -1.07 -11.84
CA TRP A 154 1.75 -1.36 -10.64
C TRP A 154 1.21 -2.60 -9.92
N THR A 155 2.08 -3.46 -9.42
CA THR A 155 1.73 -4.64 -8.62
C THR A 155 2.50 -4.63 -7.31
N VAL A 156 1.92 -5.14 -6.23
CA VAL A 156 2.61 -5.34 -4.96
C VAL A 156 3.50 -6.58 -5.07
N VAL A 157 4.78 -6.42 -4.78
CA VAL A 157 5.77 -7.50 -4.93
C VAL A 157 6.40 -7.94 -3.62
N ARG A 158 6.36 -7.10 -2.60
CA ARG A 158 6.89 -7.43 -1.29
C ARG A 158 6.18 -6.63 -0.20
N ILE A 159 5.98 -7.28 0.94
CA ILE A 159 5.44 -6.67 2.15
C ILE A 159 6.23 -7.26 3.31
N ASP A 160 6.62 -6.40 4.21
CA ASP A 160 7.19 -6.81 5.48
C ASP A 160 6.63 -5.94 6.60
N THR A 161 6.30 -6.53 7.73
CA THR A 161 5.72 -5.84 8.88
C THR A 161 6.26 -6.41 10.17
N SER A 162 6.57 -5.52 11.10
CA SER A 162 6.94 -5.85 12.47
C SER A 162 6.00 -5.12 13.42
N GLU A 163 5.43 -5.84 14.36
CA GLU A 163 4.66 -5.26 15.46
C GLU A 163 5.61 -4.72 16.53
N VAL A 164 5.32 -3.53 17.03
CA VAL A 164 6.03 -2.94 18.16
C VAL A 164 5.08 -2.92 19.36
N PRO A 165 5.29 -3.79 20.35
CA PRO A 165 4.44 -3.86 21.53
C PRO A 165 4.42 -2.55 22.33
N ALA A 166 3.29 -2.28 22.98
CA ALA A 166 3.13 -1.07 23.81
C ALA A 166 4.14 -1.02 24.94
N GLU A 167 4.47 -2.17 25.54
CA GLU A 167 5.41 -2.28 26.67
C GLU A 167 6.79 -1.71 26.30
N LEU A 168 7.27 -1.90 25.08
CA LEU A 168 8.53 -1.31 24.62
C LEU A 168 8.51 0.22 24.58
N ILE A 169 7.31 0.81 24.56
CA ILE A 169 7.12 2.25 24.54
C ILE A 169 6.91 2.78 25.97
N GLU A 170 6.32 1.97 26.86
CA GLU A 170 5.99 2.32 28.25
C GLU A 170 7.18 2.18 29.22
N ASP A 171 8.16 1.33 28.93
CA ASP A 171 9.35 1.08 29.77
C ASP A 171 10.30 2.29 29.89
N GLY A 172 9.83 3.50 29.60
CA GLY A 172 10.59 4.74 29.76
C GLY A 172 11.61 5.00 28.67
N VAL A 173 11.69 4.15 27.65
CA VAL A 173 12.48 4.43 26.46
C VAL A 173 11.73 5.46 25.61
N PRO A 174 12.31 6.64 25.32
CA PRO A 174 11.66 7.63 24.49
C PRO A 174 11.20 7.01 23.16
N LYS A 175 9.95 7.25 22.79
CA LYS A 175 9.35 6.72 21.54
C LYS A 175 10.24 6.96 20.32
N ALA A 176 10.94 8.10 20.27
CA ALA A 176 11.89 8.43 19.23
C ALA A 176 13.09 7.48 19.20
N ASP A 177 13.56 6.98 20.35
CA ASP A 177 14.69 6.07 20.42
C ASP A 177 14.29 4.64 20.01
N VAL A 178 13.09 4.20 20.37
CA VAL A 178 12.51 2.96 19.88
C VAL A 178 12.35 3.01 18.36
N LEU A 179 11.74 4.07 17.84
CA LEU A 179 11.55 4.25 16.40
C LEU A 179 12.88 4.22 15.63
N ARG A 180 13.96 4.81 16.17
CA ARG A 180 15.29 4.78 15.53
C ARG A 180 15.89 3.38 15.38
N GLN A 181 15.44 2.42 16.16
CA GLN A 181 15.92 1.04 16.12
C GLN A 181 15.10 0.15 15.19
N LEU A 182 13.94 0.64 14.73
CA LEU A 182 13.04 -0.15 13.90
C LEU A 182 13.42 -0.09 12.41
N PRO A 183 13.11 -1.15 11.64
CA PRO A 183 13.40 -1.19 10.20
C PRO A 183 12.75 -0.05 9.40
N CYS A 184 11.60 0.44 9.85
CA CYS A 184 10.88 1.56 9.23
C CYS A 184 11.40 2.93 9.66
N TYR A 185 12.43 3.01 10.51
CA TYR A 185 12.98 4.30 10.89
C TYR A 185 13.88 4.85 9.79
N LEU A 186 13.56 6.07 9.39
CA LEU A 186 14.29 6.82 8.38
C LEU A 186 15.75 7.03 8.83
N GLY A 187 16.72 6.57 8.07
CA GLY A 187 18.14 6.70 8.34
C GLY A 187 18.94 5.40 8.42
N LYS A 188 18.30 4.23 8.55
CA LYS A 188 18.97 2.94 8.35
C LYS A 188 18.55 2.41 6.98
N GLY A 189 19.47 2.53 6.03
CA GLY A 189 19.20 2.28 4.62
C GLY A 189 18.51 0.96 4.34
N ILE A 190 17.46 1.02 3.51
CA ILE A 190 16.80 -0.12 2.87
C ILE A 190 17.73 -0.84 1.88
N ALA A 191 18.94 -0.35 1.65
CA ALA A 191 19.90 -0.93 0.71
C ALA A 191 20.17 -2.44 0.89
N THR A 192 19.73 -3.03 2.01
CA THR A 192 19.86 -4.47 2.30
C THR A 192 18.56 -5.25 2.17
N ALA A 193 17.44 -4.64 1.79
CA ALA A 193 16.11 -5.26 1.84
C ALA A 193 15.52 -5.67 0.47
N LEU A 194 16.24 -5.45 -0.63
CA LEU A 194 15.87 -5.94 -1.98
C LEU A 194 16.70 -7.12 -2.40
#